data_217425ef63e03f7b7db5b41485066d6c
#
_entry.id   217425ef63e03f7b7db5b41485066d6c
#
_cell.length_a   1.000
_cell.length_b   1.000
_cell.length_c   1.000
_cell.angle_alpha   90.00
_cell.angle_beta   90.00
_cell.angle_gamma   90.00
#
_symmetry.space_group_name_H-M   'P 1'
#
loop_
_entity.id
_entity.type
_entity.pdbx_description
1 polymer ?
#
loop_
_entity_poly.entity_id
_entity_poly.type
_entity_poly.pdbx_seq_one_letter_code
_entity_poly.pdbx_strand_id
1 'polypeptide(L)'
;MTPAAPLRDRLQALGAFADELEAPGFDAGRWHDSEVRQTPDGEVRTMPWFELSERAEAFTRAAAGNGWVQPFDWMAWIETDEGKALRDDRGTLADAVPDQLQHLLTAVVRAERFSEGSLEWAFQSGLMAAIARRARTLADGLAETPHA
;
A
#
# COMPACT_ATOMS: atom_id res chain seq x y z
N MET A 1 14.53 -21.12 11.44
CA MET A 1 13.79 -20.31 10.45
C MET A 1 12.31 -20.31 10.83
N THR A 2 11.75 -19.13 11.06
CA THR A 2 10.33 -19.00 11.38
C THR A 2 9.54 -19.17 10.08
N PRO A 3 8.58 -20.10 10.01
CA PRO A 3 7.77 -20.23 8.81
C PRO A 3 6.94 -18.97 8.58
N ALA A 4 6.68 -18.66 7.32
CA ALA A 4 5.81 -17.55 6.97
C ALA A 4 4.42 -17.78 7.56
N ALA A 5 3.73 -16.71 7.95
CA ALA A 5 2.37 -16.81 8.43
C ALA A 5 1.46 -17.40 7.33
N PRO A 6 0.41 -18.14 7.70
CA PRO A 6 -0.55 -18.63 6.72
C PRO A 6 -1.13 -17.49 5.88
N LEU A 7 -1.46 -17.80 4.63
CA LEU A 7 -1.99 -16.79 3.70
C LEU A 7 -3.20 -16.05 4.29
N ARG A 8 -4.12 -16.79 4.93
CA ARG A 8 -5.30 -16.19 5.53
C ARG A 8 -4.92 -15.11 6.55
N ASP A 9 -3.94 -15.39 7.42
CA ASP A 9 -3.51 -14.43 8.44
C ASP A 9 -2.88 -13.19 7.80
N ARG A 10 -2.10 -13.39 6.74
CA ARG A 10 -1.48 -12.29 5.99
C ARG A 10 -2.54 -11.42 5.32
N LEU A 11 -3.58 -12.03 4.77
CA LEU A 11 -4.72 -11.31 4.18
C LEU A 11 -5.52 -10.57 5.23
N GLN A 12 -5.74 -11.19 6.40
CA GLN A 12 -6.45 -10.54 7.51
C GLN A 12 -5.69 -9.32 8.02
N ALA A 13 -4.37 -9.37 8.02
CA ALA A 13 -3.55 -8.24 8.45
C ALA A 13 -3.79 -7.00 7.58
N LEU A 14 -4.01 -7.19 6.27
CA LEU A 14 -4.39 -6.09 5.38
C LEU A 14 -5.87 -5.74 5.53
N GLY A 15 -6.73 -6.75 5.54
CA GLY A 15 -8.18 -6.57 5.57
C GLY A 15 -8.69 -5.88 6.82
N ALA A 16 -7.95 -5.99 7.94
CA ALA A 16 -8.32 -5.32 9.18
C ALA A 16 -8.40 -3.81 9.05
N PHE A 17 -7.73 -3.22 8.06
CA PHE A 17 -7.74 -1.78 7.81
C PHE A 17 -8.85 -1.34 6.85
N ALA A 18 -9.61 -2.28 6.26
CA ALA A 18 -10.54 -1.94 5.17
C ALA A 18 -11.57 -0.88 5.57
N ASP A 19 -12.26 -1.08 6.70
CA ASP A 19 -13.31 -0.13 7.12
C ASP A 19 -12.73 1.25 7.42
N GLU A 20 -11.57 1.29 8.05
CA GLU A 20 -10.89 2.54 8.41
C GLU A 20 -10.45 3.31 7.16
N LEU A 21 -9.82 2.61 6.20
CA LEU A 21 -9.35 3.25 4.97
C LEU A 21 -10.49 3.71 4.08
N GLU A 22 -11.65 3.04 4.15
CA GLU A 22 -12.83 3.43 3.37
C GLU A 22 -13.66 4.53 4.03
N ALA A 23 -13.38 4.84 5.30
CA ALA A 23 -14.17 5.82 6.03
C ALA A 23 -14.10 7.20 5.37
N PRO A 24 -15.24 7.91 5.26
CA PRO A 24 -15.21 9.29 4.77
C PRO A 24 -14.28 10.15 5.64
N GLY A 25 -13.42 10.90 5.00
CA GLY A 25 -12.50 11.76 5.74
C GLY A 25 -11.26 11.06 6.27
N PHE A 26 -10.96 9.82 5.81
CA PHE A 26 -9.69 9.19 6.17
C PHE A 26 -8.54 10.13 5.83
N ASP A 27 -7.68 10.40 6.82
CA ASP A 27 -6.55 11.29 6.68
C ASP A 27 -5.30 10.49 6.32
N ALA A 28 -4.78 10.70 5.10
CA ALA A 28 -3.57 10.01 4.64
C ALA A 28 -2.29 10.62 5.22
N GLY A 29 -2.33 11.87 5.65
CA GLY A 29 -1.16 12.59 6.15
C GLY A 29 -1.14 14.02 5.67
N ARG A 30 0.03 14.63 5.68
CA ARG A 30 0.16 16.03 5.28
C ARG A 30 1.48 16.31 4.59
N TRP A 31 1.48 17.32 3.75
CA TRP A 31 2.69 17.84 3.13
C TRP A 31 3.38 18.82 4.07
N HIS A 32 4.70 18.72 4.14
CA HIS A 32 5.54 19.71 4.79
C HIS A 32 6.21 20.54 3.69
N ASP A 33 6.13 21.88 3.85
CA ASP A 33 6.72 22.80 2.88
C ASP A 33 8.25 22.78 2.98
N SER A 34 8.90 23.23 1.91
CA SER A 34 10.34 23.43 1.94
C SER A 34 10.68 24.52 2.94
N GLU A 35 11.73 24.30 3.72
CA GLU A 35 12.25 25.28 4.68
C GLU A 35 13.65 25.69 4.26
N VAL A 36 13.99 26.97 4.53
CA VAL A 36 15.34 27.48 4.36
C VAL A 36 16.00 27.50 5.72
N ARG A 37 17.12 26.79 5.86
CA ARG A 37 17.92 26.79 7.09
C ARG A 37 19.25 27.46 6.84
N GLN A 38 19.68 28.30 7.80
CA GLN A 38 21.00 28.89 7.77
C GLN A 38 21.99 27.91 8.40
N THR A 39 23.06 27.59 7.66
CA THR A 39 24.13 26.74 8.15
C THR A 39 25.44 27.50 8.05
N PRO A 40 26.53 27.05 8.74
CA PRO A 40 27.84 27.69 8.59
C PRO A 40 28.35 27.73 7.15
N ASP A 41 27.89 26.82 6.31
CA ASP A 41 28.30 26.71 4.90
C ASP A 41 27.33 27.45 3.95
N GLY A 42 26.31 28.13 4.46
CA GLY A 42 25.34 28.89 3.68
C GLY A 42 23.91 28.47 3.92
N GLU A 43 23.03 28.80 2.99
CA GLU A 43 21.63 28.43 3.07
C GLU A 43 21.41 27.01 2.54
N VAL A 44 20.66 26.19 3.29
CA VAL A 44 20.18 24.89 2.85
C VAL A 44 18.67 24.94 2.77
N ARG A 45 18.13 24.60 1.59
CA ARG A 45 16.67 24.50 1.40
C ARG A 45 16.28 23.05 1.42
N THR A 46 15.37 22.68 2.34
CA THR A 46 14.82 21.32 2.37
C THR A 46 13.73 21.21 1.30
N MET A 47 13.60 20.01 0.71
CA MET A 47 12.54 19.74 -0.26
C MET A 47 11.21 19.54 0.46
N PRO A 48 10.08 19.87 -0.18
CA PRO A 48 8.76 19.48 0.37
C PRO A 48 8.70 17.96 0.50
N TRP A 49 8.05 17.48 1.56
CA TRP A 49 7.89 16.04 1.76
C TRP A 49 6.54 15.74 2.39
N PHE A 50 6.05 14.52 2.12
CA PHE A 50 4.75 14.08 2.63
C PHE A 50 4.95 13.17 3.84
N GLU A 51 4.29 13.50 4.94
CA GLU A 51 4.30 12.70 6.15
C GLU A 51 3.01 11.89 6.21
N LEU A 52 3.13 10.57 6.18
CA LEU A 52 1.98 9.70 6.34
C LEU A 52 1.36 9.87 7.72
N SER A 53 0.03 9.82 7.79
CA SER A 53 -0.65 9.78 9.07
C SER A 53 -0.26 8.50 9.81
N GLU A 54 -0.49 8.47 11.12
CA GLU A 54 -0.21 7.28 11.93
C GLU A 54 -0.89 6.03 11.37
N ARG A 55 -2.15 6.16 10.95
CA ARG A 55 -2.92 5.02 10.44
C ARG A 55 -2.48 4.60 9.03
N ALA A 56 -2.15 5.54 8.16
CA ALA A 56 -1.60 5.23 6.85
C ALA A 56 -0.25 4.52 6.99
N GLU A 57 0.60 5.00 7.89
CA GLU A 57 1.89 4.35 8.16
C GLU A 57 1.70 2.95 8.74
N ALA A 58 0.72 2.77 9.64
CA ALA A 58 0.42 1.46 10.22
C ALA A 58 0.03 0.44 9.14
N PHE A 59 -0.80 0.84 8.18
CA PHE A 59 -1.18 -0.02 7.06
C PHE A 59 0.05 -0.39 6.23
N THR A 60 0.87 0.59 5.87
CA THR A 60 2.07 0.37 5.05
C THR A 60 3.03 -0.57 5.77
N ARG A 61 3.20 -0.38 7.07
CA ARG A 61 4.07 -1.23 7.89
C ARG A 61 3.53 -2.65 8.01
N ALA A 62 2.19 -2.80 8.15
CA ALA A 62 1.55 -4.11 8.19
C ALA A 62 1.75 -4.86 6.86
N ALA A 63 1.64 -4.15 5.74
CA ALA A 63 1.88 -4.74 4.42
C ALA A 63 3.32 -5.27 4.33
N ALA A 64 4.30 -4.45 4.68
CA ALA A 64 5.70 -4.86 4.63
C ALA A 64 6.01 -6.00 5.61
N GLY A 65 5.47 -5.92 6.82
CA GLY A 65 5.72 -6.92 7.87
C GLY A 65 5.08 -8.27 7.63
N ASN A 66 4.08 -8.34 6.75
CA ASN A 66 3.37 -9.58 6.44
C ASN A 66 3.71 -10.14 5.04
N GLY A 67 4.83 -9.71 4.48
CA GLY A 67 5.34 -10.28 3.24
C GLY A 67 4.66 -9.78 1.97
N TRP A 68 3.96 -8.65 2.03
CA TRP A 68 3.27 -8.09 0.87
C TRP A 68 4.15 -7.17 0.01
N VAL A 69 5.37 -6.89 0.49
CA VAL A 69 6.36 -6.10 -0.26
C VAL A 69 7.58 -7.00 -0.44
N GLN A 70 7.80 -7.47 -1.67
CA GLN A 70 8.83 -8.44 -1.99
C GLN A 70 9.69 -7.96 -3.17
N PRO A 71 10.97 -8.32 -3.20
CA PRO A 71 11.82 -7.94 -4.32
C PRO A 71 11.35 -8.62 -5.62
N PHE A 72 11.08 -7.82 -6.64
CA PHE A 72 10.86 -8.28 -8.01
C PHE A 72 10.92 -7.05 -8.92
N ASP A 73 10.93 -7.26 -10.23
CA ASP A 73 10.98 -6.16 -11.21
C ASP A 73 9.60 -5.49 -11.32
N TRP A 74 9.24 -4.73 -10.29
CA TRP A 74 7.95 -4.04 -10.22
C TRP A 74 7.84 -2.92 -11.25
N MET A 75 8.95 -2.29 -11.63
CA MET A 75 8.93 -1.23 -12.62
C MET A 75 8.46 -1.74 -13.98
N ALA A 76 8.94 -2.91 -14.37
CA ALA A 76 8.48 -3.54 -15.60
C ALA A 76 7.03 -4.02 -15.47
N TRP A 77 6.70 -4.63 -14.32
CA TRP A 77 5.35 -5.16 -14.10
C TRP A 77 4.27 -4.09 -14.13
N ILE A 78 4.53 -2.92 -13.51
CA ILE A 78 3.51 -1.86 -13.43
C ILE A 78 3.21 -1.24 -14.80
N GLU A 79 4.11 -1.43 -15.77
CA GLU A 79 3.91 -0.97 -17.13
C GLU A 79 3.14 -1.97 -17.99
N THR A 80 2.93 -3.19 -17.49
CA THR A 80 2.11 -4.19 -18.20
C THR A 80 0.63 -3.82 -18.13
N ASP A 81 -0.16 -4.41 -19.03
CA ASP A 81 -1.61 -4.22 -19.01
C ASP A 81 -2.22 -4.70 -17.67
N GLU A 82 -1.72 -5.82 -17.15
CA GLU A 82 -2.15 -6.35 -15.85
C GLU A 82 -1.87 -5.35 -14.72
N GLY A 83 -0.64 -4.84 -14.64
CA GLY A 83 -0.26 -3.91 -13.57
C GLY A 83 -1.06 -2.63 -13.63
N LYS A 84 -1.23 -2.07 -14.83
CA LYS A 84 -2.00 -0.84 -15.01
C LYS A 84 -3.48 -1.04 -14.67
N ALA A 85 -4.06 -2.17 -15.08
CA ALA A 85 -5.46 -2.47 -14.80
C ALA A 85 -5.70 -2.63 -13.29
N LEU A 86 -4.82 -3.32 -12.59
CA LEU A 86 -4.95 -3.49 -11.14
C LEU A 86 -4.84 -2.14 -10.40
N ARG A 87 -3.94 -1.28 -10.86
CA ARG A 87 -3.78 0.04 -10.26
C ARG A 87 -4.95 0.96 -10.54
N ASP A 88 -5.48 0.96 -11.76
CA ASP A 88 -6.38 2.00 -12.25
C ASP A 88 -7.84 1.56 -12.34
N ASP A 89 -8.13 0.26 -12.42
CA ASP A 89 -9.49 -0.27 -12.57
C ASP A 89 -9.92 -1.02 -11.31
N ARG A 90 -10.86 -0.44 -10.57
CA ARG A 90 -11.36 -1.04 -9.32
C ARG A 90 -12.07 -2.37 -9.55
N GLY A 91 -12.70 -2.55 -10.71
CA GLY A 91 -13.33 -3.83 -11.07
C GLY A 91 -12.30 -4.94 -11.21
N THR A 92 -11.17 -4.64 -11.86
CA THR A 92 -10.07 -5.61 -11.98
C THR A 92 -9.49 -5.95 -10.60
N LEU A 93 -9.29 -4.93 -9.77
CA LEU A 93 -8.75 -5.13 -8.42
C LEU A 93 -9.70 -5.95 -7.55
N ALA A 94 -11.01 -5.80 -7.72
CA ALA A 94 -12.00 -6.55 -6.96
C ALA A 94 -11.93 -8.07 -7.22
N ASP A 95 -11.32 -8.48 -8.32
CA ASP A 95 -11.12 -9.88 -8.68
C ASP A 95 -9.66 -10.35 -8.52
N ALA A 96 -8.80 -9.52 -7.93
CA ALA A 96 -7.37 -9.82 -7.81
C ALA A 96 -7.12 -11.05 -6.94
N VAL A 97 -6.09 -11.82 -7.31
CA VAL A 97 -5.59 -12.94 -6.51
C VAL A 97 -4.46 -12.45 -5.60
N PRO A 98 -4.10 -13.22 -4.56
CA PRO A 98 -3.08 -12.77 -3.60
C PRO A 98 -1.75 -12.35 -4.23
N ASP A 99 -1.25 -13.07 -5.23
CA ASP A 99 0.00 -12.71 -5.90
C ASP A 99 -0.09 -11.34 -6.56
N GLN A 100 -1.25 -11.01 -7.13
CA GLN A 100 -1.48 -9.71 -7.74
C GLN A 100 -1.49 -8.58 -6.69
N LEU A 101 -2.07 -8.84 -5.51
CA LEU A 101 -2.04 -7.88 -4.42
C LEU A 101 -0.61 -7.63 -3.95
N GLN A 102 0.21 -8.68 -3.86
CA GLN A 102 1.61 -8.55 -3.47
C GLN A 102 2.39 -7.73 -4.49
N HIS A 103 2.20 -8.00 -5.77
CA HIS A 103 2.86 -7.24 -6.84
C HIS A 103 2.46 -5.77 -6.79
N LEU A 104 1.17 -5.50 -6.65
CA LEU A 104 0.66 -4.13 -6.63
C LEU A 104 1.16 -3.35 -5.40
N LEU A 105 1.10 -3.96 -4.22
CA LEU A 105 1.60 -3.33 -3.00
C LEU A 105 3.11 -3.05 -3.08
N THR A 106 3.88 -4.00 -3.64
CA THR A 106 5.30 -3.78 -3.82
C THR A 106 5.55 -2.59 -4.75
N ALA A 107 4.84 -2.52 -5.88
CA ALA A 107 5.00 -1.41 -6.82
C ALA A 107 4.63 -0.08 -6.16
N VAL A 108 3.51 -0.01 -5.45
CA VAL A 108 3.04 1.22 -4.81
C VAL A 108 4.03 1.69 -3.74
N VAL A 109 4.48 0.79 -2.87
CA VAL A 109 5.37 1.15 -1.76
C VAL A 109 6.75 1.54 -2.29
N ARG A 110 7.29 0.79 -3.25
CA ARG A 110 8.62 1.07 -3.80
C ARG A 110 8.66 2.34 -4.65
N ALA A 111 7.55 2.67 -5.31
CA ALA A 111 7.48 3.88 -6.14
C ALA A 111 7.75 5.16 -5.35
N GLU A 112 7.45 5.19 -4.05
CA GLU A 112 7.69 6.37 -3.21
C GLU A 112 9.15 6.82 -3.21
N ARG A 113 10.08 5.88 -3.37
CA ARG A 113 11.52 6.21 -3.43
C ARG A 113 11.90 7.03 -4.65
N PHE A 114 11.12 6.93 -5.71
CA PHE A 114 11.41 7.57 -6.99
C PHE A 114 10.46 8.71 -7.31
N SER A 115 9.31 8.76 -6.65
CA SER A 115 8.29 9.76 -6.89
C SER A 115 7.57 10.04 -5.58
N GLU A 116 8.03 11.06 -4.85
CA GLU A 116 7.39 11.44 -3.60
C GLU A 116 5.95 11.84 -3.84
N GLY A 117 5.06 11.34 -2.99
CA GLY A 117 3.63 11.52 -3.17
C GLY A 117 2.91 10.31 -3.75
N SER A 118 3.65 9.27 -4.16
CA SER A 118 3.03 8.05 -4.68
C SER A 118 2.16 7.36 -3.63
N LEU A 119 2.64 7.29 -2.37
CA LEU A 119 1.85 6.73 -1.27
C LEU A 119 0.65 7.61 -0.94
N GLU A 120 0.82 8.94 -0.93
CA GLU A 120 -0.30 9.86 -0.75
C GLU A 120 -1.39 9.59 -1.77
N TRP A 121 -1.01 9.52 -3.05
CA TRP A 121 -1.96 9.22 -4.13
C TRP A 121 -2.66 7.89 -3.89
N ALA A 122 -1.91 6.86 -3.49
CA ALA A 122 -2.46 5.52 -3.27
C ALA A 122 -3.54 5.52 -2.19
N PHE A 123 -3.34 6.29 -1.11
CA PHE A 123 -4.35 6.41 -0.06
C PHE A 123 -5.51 7.30 -0.48
N GLN A 124 -5.24 8.46 -1.07
CA GLN A 124 -6.28 9.42 -1.42
C GLN A 124 -7.15 8.98 -2.58
N SER A 125 -6.59 8.23 -3.52
CA SER A 125 -7.34 7.71 -4.68
C SER A 125 -8.29 6.57 -4.32
N GLY A 126 -8.15 6.02 -3.11
CA GLY A 126 -8.90 4.84 -2.69
C GLY A 126 -8.25 3.53 -3.08
N LEU A 127 -7.06 3.55 -3.67
CA LEU A 127 -6.36 2.33 -4.07
C LEU A 127 -6.04 1.44 -2.87
N MET A 128 -5.46 2.00 -1.81
CA MET A 128 -5.12 1.23 -0.62
C MET A 128 -6.36 0.67 0.08
N ALA A 129 -7.45 1.45 0.12
CA ALA A 129 -8.73 0.97 0.66
C ALA A 129 -9.26 -0.21 -0.14
N ALA A 130 -9.18 -0.13 -1.47
CA ALA A 130 -9.63 -1.23 -2.34
C ALA A 130 -8.76 -2.49 -2.17
N ILE A 131 -7.45 -2.33 -2.00
CA ILE A 131 -6.55 -3.45 -1.72
C ILE A 131 -6.93 -4.13 -0.39
N ALA A 132 -7.15 -3.34 0.66
CA ALA A 132 -7.53 -3.86 1.97
C ALA A 132 -8.88 -4.59 1.91
N ARG A 133 -9.85 -4.03 1.19
CA ARG A 133 -11.16 -4.65 1.02
C ARG A 133 -11.06 -5.97 0.28
N ARG A 134 -10.27 -6.03 -0.79
CA ARG A 134 -10.07 -7.28 -1.52
C ARG A 134 -9.39 -8.34 -0.64
N ALA A 135 -8.39 -7.94 0.13
CA ALA A 135 -7.70 -8.84 1.06
C ALA A 135 -8.69 -9.44 2.08
N ARG A 136 -9.58 -8.61 2.62
CA ARG A 136 -10.60 -9.06 3.57
C ARG A 136 -11.56 -10.07 2.92
N THR A 137 -12.01 -9.78 1.71
CA THR A 137 -12.89 -10.70 0.97
C THR A 137 -12.20 -12.04 0.73
N LEU A 138 -10.93 -12.02 0.34
CA LEU A 138 -10.16 -13.26 0.14
C LEU A 138 -9.98 -14.03 1.44
N ALA A 139 -9.70 -13.34 2.54
CA ALA A 139 -9.54 -13.99 3.85
C ALA A 139 -10.83 -14.65 4.30
N ASP A 140 -11.97 -13.97 4.11
CA ASP A 140 -13.28 -14.49 4.47
C ASP A 140 -13.61 -15.74 3.65
N GLY A 141 -13.26 -15.74 2.36
CA GLY A 141 -13.45 -16.92 1.51
C GLY A 141 -12.64 -18.13 1.97
N LEU A 142 -11.42 -17.91 2.46
CA LEU A 142 -10.59 -18.98 3.00
C LEU A 142 -11.16 -19.51 4.32
N ALA A 143 -11.76 -18.64 5.14
CA ALA A 143 -12.37 -19.04 6.41
C ALA A 143 -13.61 -19.90 6.20
N GLU A 144 -14.33 -19.67 5.09
CA GLU A 144 -15.57 -20.38 4.78
C GLU A 144 -15.33 -21.72 4.07
N THR A 145 -14.09 -22.01 3.67
CA THR A 145 -13.78 -23.28 3.02
C THR A 145 -13.95 -24.41 4.03
N PRO A 146 -14.87 -25.33 3.80
CA PRO A 146 -15.06 -26.45 4.73
C PRO A 146 -13.83 -27.34 4.75
N HIS A 147 -13.40 -27.70 5.93
CA HIS A 147 -12.36 -28.72 6.07
C HIS A 147 -12.98 -30.09 5.78
N ALA A 148 -12.55 -30.66 4.68
CA ALA A 148 -12.98 -32.01 4.37
C ALA A 148 -12.25 -33.00 5.26
#